data_6dc618874d1ae835993646846748ce28
#
_entry.id   6dc618874d1ae835993646846748ce28
#
_cell.length_a   1.000
_cell.length_b   1.000
_cell.length_c   1.000
_cell.angle_alpha   90.00
_cell.angle_beta   90.00
_cell.angle_gamma   90.00
#
_symmetry.space_group_name_H-M   'P 1'
#
loop_
_entity.id
_entity.type
_entity.pdbx_description
1 polymer ?
#
loop_
_entity_poly.entity_id
_entity_poly.type
_entity_poly.pdbx_seq_one_letter_code
_entity_poly.pdbx_strand_id
1 'polypeptide(L)'
;MALALYRRYRPDTFEGVIGQDQVTVPLMRALDEGKLTHAYLFSGPRGCGKTSSARILARCVNCAKGPTSHPCGECESCKDLATGGPGSIDVVEIDAASHNGVDDARELRERAGFAPARDRYKIFILDEAHMVTQQGFNALLKIVEEPPEHVMFIFATTEPDKVIGTIRSRTHHYPFRLVPQEVMGPYLETICDKEGIKPEPGVLKLAMRAGGGSMRDTLSVLDQLMVGSVEGVITHDAAVALLGFTPEALIGEAVDAVIDHNGEALYGVIQKVVVGGFDPRRFVEDLLARVRDLLVLTLAGDRAESVLSDTAEAEDMDDLHRQAKALGLGALTAMADIINTTLGAMTGAISPRMRLELLAARLLAGSESGFATAAPAPASSGMPPAAASSTSSTS
;
A
#
# COMPACT_ATOMS: atom_id res chain seq x y z
N MET A 1 14.12 -18.32 18.33
CA MET A 1 14.04 -17.42 17.16
C MET A 1 13.38 -16.13 17.59
N ALA A 2 13.97 -14.98 17.25
CA ALA A 2 13.32 -13.70 17.48
C ALA A 2 12.11 -13.56 16.56
N LEU A 3 11.01 -13.01 17.08
CA LEU A 3 9.84 -12.69 16.27
C LEU A 3 10.15 -11.50 15.35
N ALA A 4 9.64 -11.51 14.12
CA ALA A 4 9.79 -10.40 13.20
C ALA A 4 9.24 -9.09 13.78
N LEU A 5 9.86 -7.94 13.42
CA LEU A 5 9.50 -6.62 13.95
C LEU A 5 8.01 -6.33 13.85
N TYR A 6 7.38 -6.57 12.70
CA TYR A 6 5.94 -6.32 12.50
C TYR A 6 5.04 -7.12 13.44
N ARG A 7 5.54 -8.22 14.03
CA ARG A 7 4.82 -8.99 15.06
C ARG A 7 5.10 -8.45 16.45
N ARG A 8 6.37 -8.11 16.76
CA ARG A 8 6.77 -7.59 18.08
C ARG A 8 6.17 -6.22 18.37
N TYR A 9 6.08 -5.38 17.34
CA TYR A 9 5.55 -4.01 17.42
C TYR A 9 4.10 -3.91 16.94
N ARG A 10 3.37 -5.04 16.92
CA ARG A 10 1.93 -5.02 16.67
C ARG A 10 1.23 -4.30 17.82
N PRO A 11 0.39 -3.29 17.56
CA PRO A 11 -0.26 -2.53 18.63
C PRO A 11 -1.26 -3.38 19.40
N ASP A 12 -1.31 -3.18 20.71
CA ASP A 12 -2.23 -3.81 21.65
C ASP A 12 -3.35 -2.86 22.10
N THR A 13 -3.25 -1.57 21.79
CA THR A 13 -4.24 -0.51 22.09
C THR A 13 -4.42 0.39 20.88
N PHE A 14 -5.52 1.16 20.86
CA PHE A 14 -5.80 2.07 19.74
C PHE A 14 -4.80 3.21 19.62
N GLU A 15 -4.21 3.66 20.72
CA GLU A 15 -3.15 4.69 20.72
C GLU A 15 -1.88 4.21 20.00
N GLY A 16 -1.65 2.91 19.99
CA GLY A 16 -0.52 2.29 19.28
C GLY A 16 -0.77 2.10 17.77
N VAL A 17 -1.97 2.37 17.27
CA VAL A 17 -2.30 2.27 15.85
C VAL A 17 -1.92 3.57 15.13
N ILE A 18 -0.69 3.65 14.69
CA ILE A 18 -0.08 4.86 14.16
C ILE A 18 -0.75 5.33 12.85
N GLY A 19 -1.06 6.62 12.76
CA GLY A 19 -1.54 7.28 11.54
C GLY A 19 -2.97 6.92 11.12
N GLN A 20 -3.82 6.44 12.07
CA GLN A 20 -5.21 6.06 11.82
C GLN A 20 -6.22 6.79 12.73
N ASP A 21 -5.92 8.03 13.13
CA ASP A 21 -6.74 8.79 14.09
C ASP A 21 -8.19 8.95 13.62
N GLN A 22 -8.42 9.05 12.30
CA GLN A 22 -9.77 9.10 11.71
C GLN A 22 -10.60 7.83 11.99
N VAL A 23 -9.96 6.73 12.37
CA VAL A 23 -10.60 5.45 12.74
C VAL A 23 -10.58 5.26 14.25
N THR A 24 -9.42 5.42 14.88
CA THR A 24 -9.21 5.08 16.29
C THR A 24 -9.96 6.01 17.23
N VAL A 25 -9.94 7.33 16.98
CA VAL A 25 -10.61 8.32 17.84
C VAL A 25 -12.14 8.12 17.88
N PRO A 26 -12.85 7.95 16.75
CA PRO A 26 -14.28 7.65 16.79
C PRO A 26 -14.61 6.30 17.46
N LEU A 27 -13.78 5.26 17.26
CA LEU A 27 -13.98 3.95 17.91
C LEU A 27 -13.81 4.04 19.43
N MET A 28 -12.77 4.72 19.91
CA MET A 28 -12.55 4.95 21.34
C MET A 28 -13.71 5.69 21.97
N ARG A 29 -14.19 6.76 21.33
CA ARG A 29 -15.36 7.51 21.79
C ARG A 29 -16.61 6.62 21.85
N ALA A 30 -16.87 5.82 20.82
CA ALA A 30 -18.03 4.92 20.80
C ALA A 30 -17.96 3.87 21.92
N LEU A 31 -16.75 3.38 22.27
CA LEU A 31 -16.54 2.48 23.39
C LEU A 31 -16.86 3.14 24.73
N ASP A 32 -16.36 4.36 24.96
CA ASP A 32 -16.53 5.07 26.23
C ASP A 32 -17.98 5.58 26.44
N GLU A 33 -18.66 5.91 25.33
CA GLU A 33 -20.07 6.31 25.36
C GLU A 33 -21.06 5.11 25.34
N GLY A 34 -20.56 3.88 25.22
CA GLY A 34 -21.40 2.67 25.12
C GLY A 34 -22.21 2.60 23.81
N LYS A 35 -21.80 3.32 22.78
CA LYS A 35 -22.48 3.36 21.45
C LYS A 35 -21.88 2.34 20.49
N LEU A 36 -21.88 1.08 20.89
CA LEU A 36 -21.38 -0.02 20.07
C LEU A 36 -22.44 -0.49 19.07
N THR A 37 -21.99 -0.94 17.91
CA THR A 37 -22.80 -1.63 16.92
C THR A 37 -22.43 -3.09 16.85
N HIS A 38 -23.33 -3.90 16.30
CA HIS A 38 -23.11 -5.34 16.12
C HIS A 38 -22.23 -5.70 14.93
N ALA A 39 -21.99 -4.77 13.98
CA ALA A 39 -21.22 -5.05 12.79
C ALA A 39 -20.35 -3.86 12.34
N TYR A 40 -19.08 -4.15 12.10
CA TYR A 40 -18.06 -3.21 11.64
C TYR A 40 -17.47 -3.66 10.31
N LEU A 41 -17.12 -2.70 9.46
CA LEU A 41 -16.37 -2.94 8.22
C LEU A 41 -15.10 -2.09 8.24
N PHE A 42 -13.95 -2.73 8.38
CA PHE A 42 -12.64 -2.10 8.29
C PHE A 42 -12.08 -2.29 6.88
N SER A 43 -12.00 -1.23 6.11
CA SER A 43 -11.50 -1.27 4.74
C SER A 43 -10.18 -0.51 4.60
N GLY A 44 -9.44 -0.79 3.54
CA GLY A 44 -8.22 -0.04 3.19
C GLY A 44 -7.05 -0.92 2.81
N PRO A 45 -5.91 -0.33 2.44
CA PRO A 45 -4.74 -1.03 1.94
C PRO A 45 -4.22 -2.10 2.90
N ARG A 46 -3.45 -3.04 2.36
CA ARG A 46 -2.80 -4.08 3.17
C ARG A 46 -1.81 -3.45 4.16
N GLY A 47 -1.68 -4.05 5.34
CA GLY A 47 -0.67 -3.66 6.33
C GLY A 47 -0.92 -2.36 7.09
N CYS A 48 -2.11 -1.71 6.94
CA CYS A 48 -2.47 -0.46 7.63
C CYS A 48 -3.12 -0.65 9.01
N GLY A 49 -3.16 -1.88 9.55
CA GLY A 49 -3.63 -2.13 10.91
C GLY A 49 -5.08 -2.61 11.06
N LYS A 50 -5.82 -2.93 9.98
CA LYS A 50 -7.22 -3.40 10.03
C LYS A 50 -7.44 -4.56 11.00
N THR A 51 -6.74 -5.67 10.80
CA THR A 51 -6.85 -6.87 11.63
C THR A 51 -6.36 -6.62 13.07
N SER A 52 -5.33 -5.78 13.24
CA SER A 52 -4.86 -5.38 14.57
C SER A 52 -5.94 -4.58 15.31
N SER A 53 -6.55 -3.61 14.65
CA SER A 53 -7.64 -2.81 15.23
C SER A 53 -8.88 -3.65 15.51
N ALA A 54 -9.18 -4.68 14.70
CA ALA A 54 -10.25 -5.63 14.98
C ALA A 54 -10.00 -6.39 16.28
N ARG A 55 -8.78 -6.88 16.51
CA ARG A 55 -8.40 -7.53 17.77
C ARG A 55 -8.43 -6.57 18.96
N ILE A 56 -7.95 -5.33 18.79
CA ILE A 56 -8.00 -4.28 19.81
C ILE A 56 -9.45 -3.99 20.18
N LEU A 57 -10.34 -3.83 19.19
CA LEU A 57 -11.78 -3.63 19.45
C LEU A 57 -12.37 -4.80 20.25
N ALA A 58 -12.09 -6.03 19.85
CA ALA A 58 -12.53 -7.23 20.57
C ALA A 58 -12.00 -7.23 22.02
N ARG A 59 -10.74 -6.85 22.23
CA ARG A 59 -10.13 -6.73 23.56
C ARG A 59 -10.78 -5.65 24.41
N CYS A 60 -11.10 -4.50 23.82
CA CYS A 60 -11.78 -3.39 24.50
C CYS A 60 -13.20 -3.77 24.94
N VAL A 61 -13.93 -4.45 24.06
CA VAL A 61 -15.33 -4.87 24.29
C VAL A 61 -15.40 -5.98 25.33
N ASN A 62 -14.50 -6.97 25.30
CA ASN A 62 -14.49 -8.13 26.18
C ASN A 62 -13.64 -7.96 27.44
N CYS A 63 -13.00 -6.79 27.63
CA CYS A 63 -12.28 -6.51 28.87
C CYS A 63 -13.18 -6.63 30.10
N ALA A 64 -12.71 -7.25 31.17
CA ALA A 64 -13.47 -7.40 32.40
C ALA A 64 -13.94 -6.05 32.99
N LYS A 65 -13.15 -4.97 32.75
CA LYS A 65 -13.48 -3.60 33.17
C LYS A 65 -14.25 -2.79 32.12
N GLY A 66 -14.60 -3.41 30.95
CA GLY A 66 -15.19 -2.73 29.82
C GLY A 66 -16.68 -3.02 29.58
N PRO A 67 -17.22 -2.59 28.43
CA PRO A 67 -16.51 -1.97 27.28
C PRO A 67 -15.76 -0.70 27.64
N THR A 68 -14.55 -0.54 27.11
CA THR A 68 -13.68 0.61 27.38
C THR A 68 -12.68 0.83 26.24
N SER A 69 -12.32 2.08 26.01
CA SER A 69 -11.25 2.41 25.05
C SER A 69 -9.86 1.98 25.54
N HIS A 70 -9.69 1.80 26.87
CA HIS A 70 -8.44 1.44 27.53
C HIS A 70 -8.55 0.07 28.20
N PRO A 71 -8.31 -1.04 27.47
CA PRO A 71 -8.40 -2.39 28.04
C PRO A 71 -7.36 -2.58 29.16
N CYS A 72 -7.76 -3.26 30.24
CA CYS A 72 -6.94 -3.32 31.47
C CYS A 72 -5.61 -4.06 31.33
N GLY A 73 -5.41 -4.88 30.28
CA GLY A 73 -4.20 -5.67 30.06
C GLY A 73 -3.99 -6.87 30.98
N GLU A 74 -4.76 -6.97 32.08
CA GLU A 74 -4.52 -7.93 33.17
C GLU A 74 -5.52 -9.10 33.19
N CYS A 75 -6.77 -8.89 32.73
CA CYS A 75 -7.77 -9.95 32.68
C CYS A 75 -7.46 -11.00 31.61
N GLU A 76 -8.04 -12.18 31.71
CA GLU A 76 -7.80 -13.29 30.79
C GLU A 76 -8.07 -12.89 29.34
N SER A 77 -9.21 -12.26 29.06
CA SER A 77 -9.55 -11.80 27.71
C SER A 77 -8.50 -10.82 27.17
N CYS A 78 -8.00 -9.89 27.98
CA CYS A 78 -6.94 -8.98 27.57
C CYS A 78 -5.60 -9.68 27.29
N LYS A 79 -5.25 -10.70 28.07
CA LYS A 79 -4.02 -11.49 27.88
C LYS A 79 -4.11 -12.38 26.65
N ASP A 80 -5.25 -13.03 26.45
CA ASP A 80 -5.50 -13.92 25.33
C ASP A 80 -5.44 -13.18 23.98
N LEU A 81 -5.97 -11.96 23.94
CA LEU A 81 -6.03 -11.14 22.73
C LEU A 81 -4.82 -10.20 22.56
N ALA A 82 -3.87 -10.19 23.50
CA ALA A 82 -2.64 -9.43 23.37
C ALA A 82 -1.77 -9.96 22.24
N THR A 83 -0.81 -9.16 21.82
CA THR A 83 0.21 -9.56 20.82
C THR A 83 1.00 -10.75 21.34
N GLY A 84 0.97 -11.87 20.60
CA GLY A 84 1.58 -13.13 21.03
C GLY A 84 0.71 -13.97 21.99
N GLY A 85 -0.49 -13.51 22.36
CA GLY A 85 -1.44 -14.30 23.15
C GLY A 85 -2.04 -15.48 22.37
N PRO A 86 -2.59 -16.46 23.09
CA PRO A 86 -3.11 -17.71 22.50
C PRO A 86 -4.40 -17.52 21.68
N GLY A 87 -5.06 -16.36 21.79
CA GLY A 87 -6.41 -16.12 21.27
C GLY A 87 -7.50 -16.47 22.29
N SER A 88 -8.69 -15.88 22.15
CA SER A 88 -9.85 -16.14 23.01
C SER A 88 -10.80 -17.13 22.32
N ILE A 89 -11.43 -18.02 23.11
CA ILE A 89 -12.47 -18.94 22.64
C ILE A 89 -13.70 -18.19 22.09
N ASP A 90 -13.94 -16.98 22.61
CA ASP A 90 -15.08 -16.14 22.25
C ASP A 90 -14.75 -15.12 21.15
N VAL A 91 -13.50 -15.08 20.67
CA VAL A 91 -13.08 -14.24 19.54
C VAL A 91 -12.53 -15.15 18.44
N VAL A 92 -13.36 -15.40 17.44
CA VAL A 92 -13.05 -16.29 16.32
C VAL A 92 -12.52 -15.47 15.15
N GLU A 93 -11.25 -15.66 14.82
CA GLU A 93 -10.65 -15.06 13.61
C GLU A 93 -10.71 -16.07 12.46
N ILE A 94 -11.26 -15.62 11.34
CA ILE A 94 -11.43 -16.42 10.13
C ILE A 94 -10.74 -15.66 8.98
N ASP A 95 -9.77 -16.32 8.36
CA ASP A 95 -9.20 -15.87 7.09
C ASP A 95 -10.11 -16.34 5.96
N ALA A 96 -10.83 -15.40 5.35
CA ALA A 96 -11.74 -15.69 4.26
C ALA A 96 -11.02 -16.16 2.97
N ALA A 97 -9.70 -15.99 2.86
CA ALA A 97 -8.96 -16.58 1.75
C ALA A 97 -8.93 -18.11 1.83
N SER A 98 -8.94 -18.66 3.05
CA SER A 98 -8.93 -20.12 3.31
C SER A 98 -10.32 -20.68 3.60
N HIS A 99 -11.25 -19.87 4.11
CA HIS A 99 -12.60 -20.25 4.56
C HIS A 99 -13.65 -19.32 3.94
N ASN A 100 -14.01 -19.55 2.67
CA ASN A 100 -14.85 -18.65 1.89
C ASN A 100 -16.17 -19.27 1.41
N GLY A 101 -16.41 -20.54 1.72
CA GLY A 101 -17.51 -21.31 1.21
C GLY A 101 -18.83 -21.10 1.95
N VAL A 102 -19.88 -21.70 1.39
CA VAL A 102 -21.22 -21.69 2.02
C VAL A 102 -21.22 -22.49 3.31
N ASP A 103 -20.45 -23.57 3.36
CA ASP A 103 -20.42 -24.45 4.53
C ASP A 103 -19.66 -23.81 5.68
N ASP A 104 -18.56 -23.09 5.41
CA ASP A 104 -17.86 -22.27 6.41
C ASP A 104 -18.80 -21.19 6.98
N ALA A 105 -19.58 -20.54 6.12
CA ALA A 105 -20.55 -19.53 6.53
C ALA A 105 -21.70 -20.12 7.36
N ARG A 106 -22.15 -21.34 7.05
CA ARG A 106 -23.18 -22.06 7.84
C ARG A 106 -22.64 -22.44 9.21
N GLU A 107 -21.41 -22.98 9.29
CA GLU A 107 -20.75 -23.31 10.54
C GLU A 107 -20.60 -22.05 11.42
N LEU A 108 -20.17 -20.93 10.84
CA LEU A 108 -20.07 -19.66 11.55
C LEU A 108 -21.42 -19.22 12.11
N ARG A 109 -22.47 -19.30 11.29
CA ARG A 109 -23.84 -18.97 11.72
C ARG A 109 -24.31 -19.87 12.88
N GLU A 110 -24.02 -21.15 12.83
CA GLU A 110 -24.36 -22.08 13.92
C GLU A 110 -23.60 -21.72 15.20
N ARG A 111 -22.29 -21.47 15.10
CA ARG A 111 -21.46 -21.02 16.22
C ARG A 111 -21.96 -19.70 16.83
N ALA A 112 -22.45 -18.77 16.02
CA ALA A 112 -22.99 -17.49 16.47
C ALA A 112 -24.29 -17.65 17.27
N GLY A 113 -25.03 -18.74 17.08
CA GLY A 113 -26.23 -19.06 17.91
C GLY A 113 -25.94 -19.44 19.36
N PHE A 114 -24.70 -19.80 19.68
CA PHE A 114 -24.32 -20.16 21.05
C PHE A 114 -23.80 -18.95 21.83
N ALA A 115 -24.17 -18.84 23.08
CA ALA A 115 -23.66 -17.82 23.99
C ALA A 115 -22.12 -17.91 24.13
N PRO A 116 -21.45 -16.78 24.45
CA PRO A 116 -20.01 -16.79 24.74
C PRO A 116 -19.74 -17.72 25.94
N ALA A 117 -18.57 -18.38 25.88
CA ALA A 117 -18.18 -19.33 26.95
C ALA A 117 -17.67 -18.62 28.20
N ARG A 118 -17.05 -17.45 28.05
CA ARG A 118 -16.42 -16.71 29.15
C ARG A 118 -16.65 -15.22 29.05
N ASP A 119 -16.45 -14.66 27.84
CA ASP A 119 -16.39 -13.22 27.61
C ASP A 119 -17.82 -12.62 27.49
N ARG A 120 -17.93 -11.29 27.37
CA ARG A 120 -19.22 -10.60 27.27
C ARG A 120 -19.85 -10.79 25.89
N TYR A 121 -19.02 -10.75 24.84
CA TYR A 121 -19.45 -10.87 23.46
C TYR A 121 -18.70 -12.01 22.75
N LYS A 122 -19.41 -12.68 21.87
CA LYS A 122 -18.84 -13.58 20.89
C LYS A 122 -18.57 -12.82 19.62
N ILE A 123 -17.30 -12.68 19.27
CA ILE A 123 -16.84 -11.78 18.21
C ILE A 123 -16.27 -12.60 17.07
N PHE A 124 -16.75 -12.32 15.87
CA PHE A 124 -16.26 -12.94 14.64
C PHE A 124 -15.50 -11.90 13.82
N ILE A 125 -14.20 -12.12 13.63
CA ILE A 125 -13.33 -11.30 12.80
C ILE A 125 -13.12 -12.05 11.48
N LEU A 126 -13.68 -11.52 10.39
CA LEU A 126 -13.49 -12.06 9.05
C LEU A 126 -12.45 -11.22 8.33
N ASP A 127 -11.23 -11.74 8.24
CA ASP A 127 -10.14 -11.08 7.50
C ASP A 127 -10.25 -11.42 6.01
N GLU A 128 -9.81 -10.49 5.15
CA GLU A 128 -9.97 -10.52 3.69
C GLU A 128 -11.40 -10.87 3.25
N ALA A 129 -12.38 -10.23 3.91
CA ALA A 129 -13.81 -10.52 3.75
C ALA A 129 -14.30 -10.46 2.29
N HIS A 130 -13.61 -9.74 1.40
CA HIS A 130 -13.91 -9.72 -0.04
C HIS A 130 -13.72 -11.08 -0.73
N MET A 131 -13.02 -12.02 -0.10
CA MET A 131 -12.84 -13.39 -0.60
C MET A 131 -14.04 -14.30 -0.33
N VAL A 132 -14.96 -13.91 0.57
CA VAL A 132 -16.19 -14.67 0.83
C VAL A 132 -17.05 -14.71 -0.42
N THR A 133 -17.49 -15.91 -0.82
CA THR A 133 -18.36 -16.07 -1.99
C THR A 133 -19.71 -15.41 -1.78
N GLN A 134 -20.39 -15.04 -2.88
CA GLN A 134 -21.75 -14.48 -2.82
C GLN A 134 -22.71 -15.37 -2.03
N GLN A 135 -22.58 -16.70 -2.22
CA GLN A 135 -23.41 -17.67 -1.52
C GLN A 135 -23.07 -17.75 -0.01
N GLY A 136 -21.77 -17.63 0.34
CA GLY A 136 -21.30 -17.53 1.71
C GLY A 136 -21.88 -16.29 2.41
N PHE A 137 -21.78 -15.12 1.80
CA PHE A 137 -22.41 -13.92 2.33
C PHE A 137 -23.91 -14.07 2.50
N ASN A 138 -24.62 -14.66 1.53
CA ASN A 138 -26.06 -14.89 1.64
C ASN A 138 -26.41 -15.80 2.85
N ALA A 139 -25.57 -16.77 3.18
CA ALA A 139 -25.75 -17.59 4.36
C ALA A 139 -25.56 -16.81 5.69
N LEU A 140 -24.74 -15.76 5.68
CA LEU A 140 -24.48 -14.89 6.83
C LEU A 140 -25.49 -13.75 6.97
N LEU A 141 -26.21 -13.37 5.89
CA LEU A 141 -27.08 -12.18 5.90
C LEU A 141 -28.02 -12.16 7.10
N LYS A 142 -28.73 -13.25 7.33
CA LYS A 142 -29.73 -13.30 8.41
C LYS A 142 -29.14 -13.02 9.80
N ILE A 143 -27.95 -13.56 10.10
CA ILE A 143 -27.29 -13.38 11.40
C ILE A 143 -26.62 -12.00 11.52
N VAL A 144 -26.27 -11.37 10.41
CA VAL A 144 -25.73 -10.00 10.39
C VAL A 144 -26.87 -8.97 10.45
N GLU A 145 -28.06 -9.29 9.91
CA GLU A 145 -29.25 -8.43 9.99
C GLU A 145 -29.86 -8.42 11.37
N GLU A 146 -30.04 -9.60 11.95
CA GLU A 146 -30.68 -9.82 13.24
C GLU A 146 -29.76 -10.68 14.14
N PRO A 147 -28.63 -10.12 14.60
CA PRO A 147 -27.69 -10.88 15.44
C PRO A 147 -28.27 -11.07 16.84
N PRO A 148 -27.93 -12.17 17.53
CA PRO A 148 -28.11 -12.26 18.96
C PRO A 148 -27.39 -11.10 19.69
N GLU A 149 -27.91 -10.63 20.80
CA GLU A 149 -27.38 -9.48 21.56
C GLU A 149 -25.91 -9.62 21.97
N HIS A 150 -25.42 -10.86 22.06
CA HIS A 150 -24.07 -11.19 22.46
C HIS A 150 -23.10 -11.37 21.26
N VAL A 151 -23.55 -11.13 20.02
CA VAL A 151 -22.74 -11.37 18.82
C VAL A 151 -22.28 -10.06 18.18
N MET A 152 -21.02 -10.04 17.78
CA MET A 152 -20.44 -8.92 17.03
C MET A 152 -19.64 -9.42 15.84
N PHE A 153 -19.78 -8.75 14.68
CA PHE A 153 -19.03 -9.03 13.47
C PHE A 153 -18.05 -7.91 13.15
N ILE A 154 -16.83 -8.26 12.78
CA ILE A 154 -15.82 -7.30 12.28
C ILE A 154 -15.28 -7.83 10.96
N PHE A 155 -15.69 -7.21 9.87
CA PHE A 155 -15.18 -7.51 8.53
C PHE A 155 -13.96 -6.66 8.23
N ALA A 156 -12.85 -7.25 7.86
CA ALA A 156 -11.66 -6.56 7.38
C ALA A 156 -11.44 -6.87 5.90
N THR A 157 -11.18 -5.86 5.07
CA THR A 157 -11.03 -6.05 3.63
C THR A 157 -10.10 -5.03 3.01
N THR A 158 -9.37 -5.45 1.97
CA THR A 158 -8.62 -4.54 1.10
C THR A 158 -9.48 -4.01 -0.05
N GLU A 159 -10.61 -4.68 -0.37
CA GLU A 159 -11.48 -4.35 -1.51
C GLU A 159 -12.94 -4.23 -1.06
N PRO A 160 -13.33 -3.07 -0.48
CA PRO A 160 -14.68 -2.89 0.07
C PRO A 160 -15.79 -3.02 -0.98
N ASP A 161 -15.50 -2.71 -2.24
CA ASP A 161 -16.50 -2.79 -3.32
C ASP A 161 -16.87 -4.23 -3.71
N LYS A 162 -16.00 -5.20 -3.40
CA LYS A 162 -16.29 -6.63 -3.57
C LYS A 162 -17.15 -7.22 -2.45
N VAL A 163 -17.24 -6.56 -1.29
CA VAL A 163 -18.16 -6.95 -0.22
C VAL A 163 -19.58 -6.59 -0.66
N ILE A 164 -20.51 -7.54 -0.57
CA ILE A 164 -21.88 -7.32 -1.05
C ILE A 164 -22.56 -6.13 -0.37
N GLY A 165 -23.33 -5.35 -1.16
CA GLY A 165 -23.95 -4.11 -0.71
C GLY A 165 -24.88 -4.29 0.49
N THR A 166 -25.52 -5.45 0.62
CA THR A 166 -26.39 -5.81 1.76
C THR A 166 -25.64 -5.92 3.09
N ILE A 167 -24.39 -6.40 3.11
CA ILE A 167 -23.52 -6.40 4.29
C ILE A 167 -23.00 -4.99 4.55
N ARG A 168 -22.52 -4.29 3.52
CA ARG A 168 -21.99 -2.92 3.66
C ARG A 168 -23.00 -1.96 4.28
N SER A 169 -24.27 -2.04 3.88
CA SER A 169 -25.33 -1.17 4.39
C SER A 169 -25.70 -1.40 5.86
N ARG A 170 -25.26 -2.52 6.46
CA ARG A 170 -25.54 -2.91 7.83
C ARG A 170 -24.32 -2.82 8.75
N THR A 171 -23.19 -2.40 8.23
CA THR A 171 -21.94 -2.26 8.95
C THR A 171 -21.56 -0.80 9.15
N HIS A 172 -20.96 -0.47 10.28
CA HIS A 172 -20.28 0.80 10.45
C HIS A 172 -18.91 0.72 9.75
N HIS A 173 -18.72 1.56 8.73
CA HIS A 173 -17.56 1.54 7.86
C HIS A 173 -16.48 2.48 8.34
N TYR A 174 -15.26 1.95 8.53
CA TYR A 174 -14.05 2.65 8.95
C TYR A 174 -12.94 2.45 7.92
N PRO A 175 -12.62 3.49 7.11
CA PRO A 175 -11.59 3.41 6.09
C PRO A 175 -10.20 3.69 6.67
N PHE A 176 -9.33 2.70 6.62
CA PHE A 176 -7.90 2.82 6.91
C PHE A 176 -7.16 3.36 5.70
N ARG A 177 -6.04 4.06 5.94
CA ARG A 177 -5.22 4.69 4.91
C ARG A 177 -3.78 4.23 5.01
N LEU A 178 -3.01 4.43 3.95
CA LEU A 178 -1.56 4.36 4.02
C LEU A 178 -1.06 5.42 5.02
N VAL A 179 -0.02 5.08 5.76
CA VAL A 179 0.55 5.99 6.77
C VAL A 179 1.51 6.94 6.06
N PRO A 180 1.32 8.27 6.19
CA PRO A 180 2.25 9.25 5.64
C PRO A 180 3.65 9.10 6.26
N GLN A 181 4.67 9.48 5.52
CA GLN A 181 6.06 9.32 5.95
C GLN A 181 6.40 10.20 7.16
N GLU A 182 5.83 11.41 7.24
CA GLU A 182 6.00 12.33 8.35
C GLU A 182 5.49 11.75 9.69
N VAL A 183 4.52 10.84 9.60
CA VAL A 183 3.97 10.12 10.77
C VAL A 183 4.75 8.84 11.04
N MET A 184 5.16 8.15 9.98
CA MET A 184 5.85 6.86 10.07
C MET A 184 7.30 7.01 10.54
N GLY A 185 8.03 8.02 10.02
CA GLY A 185 9.45 8.25 10.29
C GLY A 185 9.79 8.28 11.79
N PRO A 186 9.19 9.18 12.59
CA PRO A 186 9.44 9.25 14.04
C PRO A 186 9.13 7.94 14.79
N TYR A 187 8.14 7.19 14.31
CA TYR A 187 7.83 5.88 14.89
C TYR A 187 8.93 4.85 14.60
N LEU A 188 9.46 4.82 13.38
CA LEU A 188 10.57 3.93 13.01
C LEU A 188 11.85 4.29 13.78
N GLU A 189 12.14 5.57 13.99
CA GLU A 189 13.25 6.03 14.85
C GLU A 189 13.10 5.47 16.26
N THR A 190 11.91 5.57 16.85
CA THR A 190 11.62 4.99 18.16
C THR A 190 11.87 3.48 18.21
N ILE A 191 11.58 2.76 17.12
CA ILE A 191 11.85 1.32 17.02
C ILE A 191 13.34 1.07 16.92
N CYS A 192 14.08 1.80 16.10
CA CYS A 192 15.52 1.68 15.97
C CYS A 192 16.22 1.91 17.33
N ASP A 193 15.81 2.92 18.08
CA ASP A 193 16.32 3.20 19.42
C ASP A 193 16.10 2.04 20.39
N LYS A 194 14.89 1.45 20.38
CA LYS A 194 14.55 0.28 21.21
C LYS A 194 15.35 -0.97 20.86
N GLU A 195 15.67 -1.14 19.58
CA GLU A 195 16.46 -2.27 19.07
C GLU A 195 17.98 -2.00 19.17
N GLY A 196 18.40 -0.78 19.58
CA GLY A 196 19.81 -0.39 19.66
C GLY A 196 20.48 -0.25 18.30
N ILE A 197 19.72 0.06 17.25
CA ILE A 197 20.20 0.22 15.88
C ILE A 197 20.31 1.71 15.53
N LYS A 198 21.37 2.07 14.82
CA LYS A 198 21.59 3.43 14.31
C LYS A 198 21.55 3.42 12.79
N PRO A 199 20.43 3.84 12.17
CA PRO A 199 20.38 4.03 10.73
C PRO A 199 21.14 5.30 10.32
N GLU A 200 21.92 5.23 9.25
CA GLU A 200 22.46 6.43 8.61
C GLU A 200 21.32 7.30 8.01
N PRO A 201 21.60 8.60 7.76
CA PRO A 201 20.64 9.48 7.10
C PRO A 201 20.12 8.86 5.79
N GLY A 202 18.80 8.95 5.55
CA GLY A 202 18.15 8.40 4.37
C GLY A 202 17.72 6.93 4.47
N VAL A 203 18.31 6.09 5.35
CA VAL A 203 17.97 4.66 5.47
C VAL A 203 16.49 4.44 5.79
N LEU A 204 15.93 5.18 6.74
CA LEU A 204 14.51 5.06 7.10
C LEU A 204 13.59 5.52 5.95
N LYS A 205 14.00 6.54 5.18
CA LYS A 205 13.28 6.97 3.98
C LYS A 205 13.24 5.84 2.94
N LEU A 206 14.36 5.16 2.68
CA LEU A 206 14.41 3.99 1.81
C LEU A 206 13.48 2.87 2.30
N ALA A 207 13.45 2.58 3.61
CA ALA A 207 12.57 1.58 4.19
C ALA A 207 11.08 1.96 4.00
N MET A 208 10.72 3.21 4.25
CA MET A 208 9.35 3.73 4.06
C MET A 208 8.93 3.69 2.58
N ARG A 209 9.83 4.07 1.67
CA ARG A 209 9.62 3.99 0.23
C ARG A 209 9.37 2.54 -0.22
N ALA A 210 10.18 1.59 0.25
CA ALA A 210 10.00 0.17 -0.06
C ALA A 210 8.69 -0.39 0.52
N GLY A 211 8.27 0.09 1.68
CA GLY A 211 7.03 -0.32 2.34
C GLY A 211 5.76 0.35 1.80
N GLY A 212 5.91 1.42 0.98
CA GLY A 212 4.80 2.07 0.28
C GLY A 212 3.69 2.60 1.19
N GLY A 213 4.02 3.05 2.42
CA GLY A 213 3.04 3.55 3.40
C GLY A 213 2.32 2.44 4.20
N SER A 214 2.61 1.17 3.92
CA SER A 214 2.15 0.02 4.71
C SER A 214 3.04 -0.15 5.95
N MET A 215 2.51 0.05 7.14
CA MET A 215 3.27 -0.13 8.39
C MET A 215 3.87 -1.53 8.51
N ARG A 216 3.11 -2.56 8.15
CA ARG A 216 3.56 -3.96 8.21
C ARG A 216 4.73 -4.22 7.26
N ASP A 217 4.62 -3.73 6.03
CA ASP A 217 5.62 -4.01 5.00
C ASP A 217 6.88 -3.18 5.28
N THR A 218 6.73 -1.92 5.74
CA THR A 218 7.86 -1.08 6.17
C THR A 218 8.62 -1.70 7.35
N LEU A 219 7.90 -2.22 8.36
CA LEU A 219 8.55 -2.92 9.48
C LEU A 219 9.24 -4.21 9.04
N SER A 220 8.70 -4.92 8.04
CA SER A 220 9.34 -6.12 7.49
C SER A 220 10.62 -5.77 6.74
N VAL A 221 10.62 -4.66 5.99
CA VAL A 221 11.81 -4.11 5.32
C VAL A 221 12.85 -3.67 6.35
N LEU A 222 12.44 -2.94 7.38
CA LEU A 222 13.34 -2.49 8.44
C LEU A 222 13.98 -3.67 9.18
N ASP A 223 13.21 -4.72 9.47
CA ASP A 223 13.72 -5.97 10.08
C ASP A 223 14.81 -6.61 9.20
N GLN A 224 14.60 -6.64 7.89
CA GLN A 224 15.59 -7.14 6.93
C GLN A 224 16.86 -6.28 6.92
N LEU A 225 16.73 -4.96 6.96
CA LEU A 225 17.86 -4.03 7.03
C LEU A 225 18.64 -4.18 8.33
N MET A 226 17.95 -4.40 9.47
CA MET A 226 18.58 -4.61 10.77
C MET A 226 19.45 -5.88 10.82
N VAL A 227 19.03 -6.95 10.14
CA VAL A 227 19.84 -8.18 10.01
C VAL A 227 21.14 -7.92 9.27
N GLY A 228 21.16 -6.97 8.33
CA GLY A 228 22.36 -6.56 7.59
C GLY A 228 23.21 -5.50 8.28
N SER A 229 22.85 -5.06 9.49
CA SER A 229 23.61 -4.05 10.23
C SER A 229 24.99 -4.56 10.69
N VAL A 230 25.98 -3.69 10.65
CA VAL A 230 27.34 -3.95 11.15
C VAL A 230 27.53 -3.10 12.40
N GLU A 231 27.88 -3.73 13.52
CA GLU A 231 28.05 -3.05 14.83
C GLU A 231 26.84 -2.18 15.25
N GLY A 232 25.62 -2.62 14.85
CA GLY A 232 24.39 -1.88 15.13
C GLY A 232 24.14 -0.66 14.23
N VAL A 233 24.93 -0.48 13.16
CA VAL A 233 24.76 0.60 12.18
C VAL A 233 24.24 0.03 10.87
N ILE A 234 23.19 0.66 10.30
CA ILE A 234 22.73 0.38 8.94
C ILE A 234 23.25 1.50 8.06
N THR A 235 24.17 1.18 7.14
CA THR A 235 24.69 2.15 6.19
C THR A 235 23.71 2.36 5.04
N HIS A 236 23.74 3.57 4.46
CA HIS A 236 22.89 3.91 3.30
C HIS A 236 23.17 2.99 2.12
N ASP A 237 24.44 2.77 1.78
CA ASP A 237 24.84 1.92 0.65
C ASP A 237 24.37 0.47 0.80
N ALA A 238 24.49 -0.08 2.03
CA ALA A 238 24.01 -1.43 2.31
C ALA A 238 22.47 -1.51 2.16
N ALA A 239 21.74 -0.47 2.60
CA ALA A 239 20.30 -0.41 2.44
C ALA A 239 19.88 -0.35 0.97
N VAL A 240 20.52 0.50 0.18
CA VAL A 240 20.28 0.61 -1.28
C VAL A 240 20.52 -0.75 -1.96
N ALA A 241 21.66 -1.38 -1.66
CA ALA A 241 22.03 -2.68 -2.26
C ALA A 241 21.04 -3.79 -1.86
N LEU A 242 20.68 -3.87 -0.57
CA LEU A 242 19.78 -4.92 -0.07
C LEU A 242 18.35 -4.79 -0.59
N LEU A 243 17.87 -3.56 -0.75
CA LEU A 243 16.51 -3.28 -1.23
C LEU A 243 16.42 -3.26 -2.77
N GLY A 244 17.55 -3.36 -3.46
CA GLY A 244 17.62 -3.36 -4.92
C GLY A 244 17.24 -2.00 -5.55
N PHE A 245 17.35 -0.91 -4.79
CA PHE A 245 17.20 0.43 -5.34
C PHE A 245 18.35 0.77 -6.28
N THR A 246 18.05 1.54 -7.30
CA THR A 246 19.10 2.07 -8.16
C THR A 246 19.80 3.23 -7.46
N PRO A 247 21.15 3.25 -7.42
CA PRO A 247 21.87 4.41 -6.93
C PRO A 247 21.43 5.69 -7.66
N GLU A 248 21.15 6.75 -6.92
CA GLU A 248 20.62 8.00 -7.49
C GLU A 248 21.55 8.63 -8.51
N ALA A 249 22.87 8.47 -8.30
CA ALA A 249 23.87 8.90 -9.29
C ALA A 249 23.63 8.28 -10.69
N LEU A 250 23.21 6.99 -10.77
CA LEU A 250 22.91 6.35 -12.05
C LEU A 250 21.61 6.89 -12.67
N ILE A 251 20.64 7.29 -11.86
CA ILE A 251 19.41 7.92 -12.36
C ILE A 251 19.74 9.32 -12.90
N GLY A 252 20.54 10.11 -12.17
CA GLY A 252 21.03 11.40 -12.63
C GLY A 252 21.82 11.31 -13.93
N GLU A 253 22.78 10.36 -14.00
CA GLU A 253 23.54 10.09 -15.24
C GLU A 253 22.64 9.72 -16.42
N ALA A 254 21.56 8.95 -16.18
CA ALA A 254 20.61 8.60 -17.25
C ALA A 254 19.86 9.81 -17.78
N VAL A 255 19.40 10.70 -16.90
CA VAL A 255 18.71 11.94 -17.30
C VAL A 255 19.68 12.87 -18.04
N ASP A 256 20.91 13.03 -17.56
CA ASP A 256 21.93 13.85 -18.23
C ASP A 256 22.28 13.31 -19.62
N ALA A 257 22.39 11.98 -19.76
CA ALA A 257 22.61 11.37 -21.07
C ALA A 257 21.45 11.63 -22.06
N VAL A 258 20.23 11.75 -21.59
CA VAL A 258 19.07 12.15 -22.44
C VAL A 258 19.14 13.63 -22.78
N ILE A 259 19.51 14.50 -21.84
CA ILE A 259 19.71 15.95 -22.08
C ILE A 259 20.78 16.17 -23.15
N ASP A 260 21.90 15.46 -23.03
CA ASP A 260 23.05 15.59 -23.94
C ASP A 260 22.89 14.83 -25.26
N HIS A 261 21.75 14.15 -25.48
CA HIS A 261 21.52 13.26 -26.65
C HIS A 261 22.62 12.20 -26.81
N ASN A 262 23.20 11.75 -25.70
CA ASN A 262 24.34 10.86 -25.70
C ASN A 262 23.91 9.39 -25.51
N GLY A 263 23.74 8.69 -26.63
CA GLY A 263 23.36 7.27 -26.64
C GLY A 263 24.38 6.36 -25.95
N GLU A 264 25.68 6.63 -26.13
CA GLU A 264 26.74 5.82 -25.52
C GLU A 264 26.68 5.90 -24.00
N ALA A 265 26.50 7.10 -23.44
CA ALA A 265 26.37 7.31 -22.01
C ALA A 265 25.11 6.60 -21.47
N LEU A 266 23.95 6.74 -22.13
CA LEU A 266 22.70 6.14 -21.69
C LEU A 266 22.74 4.60 -21.70
N TYR A 267 23.28 3.99 -22.75
CA TYR A 267 23.50 2.54 -22.80
C TYR A 267 24.57 2.10 -21.79
N GLY A 268 25.57 2.94 -21.50
CA GLY A 268 26.53 2.74 -20.42
C GLY A 268 25.88 2.64 -19.05
N VAL A 269 24.90 3.50 -18.74
CA VAL A 269 24.09 3.41 -17.51
C VAL A 269 23.31 2.11 -17.46
N ILE A 270 22.61 1.72 -18.55
CA ILE A 270 21.89 0.45 -18.61
C ILE A 270 22.84 -0.74 -18.34
N GLN A 271 24.05 -0.71 -18.91
CA GLN A 271 25.04 -1.74 -18.65
C GLN A 271 25.45 -1.79 -17.17
N LYS A 272 25.64 -0.63 -16.53
CA LYS A 272 25.96 -0.54 -15.09
C LYS A 272 24.80 -1.14 -14.25
N VAL A 273 23.54 -0.83 -14.59
CA VAL A 273 22.34 -1.38 -13.91
C VAL A 273 22.30 -2.90 -14.03
N VAL A 274 22.48 -3.44 -15.24
CA VAL A 274 22.38 -4.90 -15.49
C VAL A 274 23.55 -5.65 -14.86
N VAL A 275 24.79 -5.17 -15.00
CA VAL A 275 26.00 -5.80 -14.45
C VAL A 275 26.06 -5.65 -12.95
N GLY A 276 25.61 -4.52 -12.42
CA GLY A 276 25.50 -4.28 -10.97
C GLY A 276 24.44 -5.11 -10.27
N GLY A 277 23.61 -5.85 -11.04
CA GLY A 277 22.57 -6.71 -10.48
C GLY A 277 21.35 -5.96 -9.95
N PHE A 278 21.19 -4.70 -10.30
CA PHE A 278 20.01 -3.91 -9.91
C PHE A 278 18.77 -4.39 -10.68
N ASP A 279 17.61 -4.27 -10.05
CA ASP A 279 16.33 -4.66 -10.69
C ASP A 279 15.99 -3.66 -11.83
N PRO A 280 15.89 -4.13 -13.08
CA PRO A 280 15.56 -3.29 -14.22
C PRO A 280 14.20 -2.57 -14.10
N ARG A 281 13.20 -3.22 -13.48
CA ARG A 281 11.90 -2.62 -13.24
C ARG A 281 12.03 -1.47 -12.25
N ARG A 282 12.77 -1.71 -11.16
CA ARG A 282 13.02 -0.70 -10.14
C ARG A 282 13.75 0.52 -10.71
N PHE A 283 14.74 0.30 -11.57
CA PHE A 283 15.40 1.39 -12.30
C PHE A 283 14.40 2.27 -13.08
N VAL A 284 13.43 1.65 -13.77
CA VAL A 284 12.39 2.40 -14.52
C VAL A 284 11.45 3.15 -13.56
N GLU A 285 11.10 2.57 -12.41
CA GLU A 285 10.30 3.22 -11.35
C GLU A 285 11.04 4.43 -10.77
N ASP A 286 12.33 4.28 -10.47
CA ASP A 286 13.18 5.33 -9.92
C ASP A 286 13.40 6.47 -10.94
N LEU A 287 13.60 6.12 -12.21
CA LEU A 287 13.70 7.10 -13.30
C LEU A 287 12.38 7.87 -13.49
N LEU A 288 11.23 7.20 -13.37
CA LEU A 288 9.92 7.86 -13.43
C LEU A 288 9.74 8.83 -12.26
N ALA A 289 10.15 8.44 -11.05
CA ALA A 289 10.12 9.29 -9.86
C ALA A 289 10.97 10.55 -10.06
N ARG A 290 12.19 10.41 -10.61
CA ARG A 290 13.05 11.55 -10.94
C ARG A 290 12.39 12.50 -11.94
N VAL A 291 11.84 11.98 -13.04
CA VAL A 291 11.15 12.81 -14.05
C VAL A 291 9.92 13.51 -13.44
N ARG A 292 9.19 12.85 -12.56
CA ARG A 292 8.07 13.47 -11.81
C ARG A 292 8.55 14.65 -10.97
N ASP A 293 9.67 14.52 -10.26
CA ASP A 293 10.21 15.58 -9.43
C ASP A 293 10.69 16.78 -10.28
N LEU A 294 11.32 16.51 -11.43
CA LEU A 294 11.66 17.56 -12.39
C LEU A 294 10.42 18.27 -12.96
N LEU A 295 9.31 17.55 -13.19
CA LEU A 295 8.02 18.14 -13.58
C LEU A 295 7.46 19.04 -12.48
N VAL A 296 7.49 18.60 -11.23
CA VAL A 296 7.01 19.37 -10.07
C VAL A 296 7.84 20.65 -9.92
N LEU A 297 9.16 20.59 -10.01
CA LEU A 297 10.04 21.77 -9.98
C LEU A 297 9.76 22.73 -11.14
N THR A 298 9.54 22.19 -12.35
CA THR A 298 9.25 23.01 -13.54
C THR A 298 7.92 23.76 -13.39
N LEU A 299 6.90 23.17 -12.74
CA LEU A 299 5.56 23.72 -12.61
C LEU A 299 5.39 24.65 -11.38
N ALA A 300 5.99 24.29 -10.26
CA ALA A 300 5.78 24.97 -8.97
C ALA A 300 7.00 25.76 -8.48
N GLY A 301 8.17 25.63 -9.14
CA GLY A 301 9.42 26.29 -8.77
C GLY A 301 9.85 25.95 -7.35
N ASP A 302 10.56 26.89 -6.68
CA ASP A 302 11.10 26.70 -5.33
C ASP A 302 10.06 26.38 -4.24
N ARG A 303 8.78 26.60 -4.52
CA ARG A 303 7.69 26.19 -3.59
C ARG A 303 7.37 24.71 -3.62
N ALA A 304 7.98 23.98 -4.54
CA ALA A 304 7.73 22.57 -4.75
C ALA A 304 8.51 21.65 -3.79
N GLU A 305 9.47 22.17 -3.04
CA GLU A 305 10.35 21.37 -2.16
C GLU A 305 9.57 20.43 -1.22
N SER A 306 8.44 20.90 -0.67
CA SER A 306 7.58 20.08 0.20
C SER A 306 6.78 18.98 -0.52
N VAL A 307 6.80 18.94 -1.84
CA VAL A 307 6.02 18.00 -2.69
C VAL A 307 6.92 17.06 -3.46
N LEU A 308 8.23 17.27 -3.40
CA LEU A 308 9.21 16.40 -4.04
C LEU A 308 9.18 15.00 -3.42
N SER A 309 9.65 14.02 -4.18
CA SER A 309 9.83 12.67 -3.65
C SER A 309 10.94 12.67 -2.60
N ASP A 310 10.93 11.66 -1.72
CA ASP A 310 11.95 11.54 -0.68
C ASP A 310 13.37 11.38 -1.20
N THR A 311 13.52 10.97 -2.46
CA THR A 311 14.80 10.91 -3.15
C THR A 311 15.35 12.29 -3.44
N ALA A 312 14.50 13.26 -3.76
CA ALA A 312 14.92 14.61 -4.11
C ALA A 312 15.53 15.38 -2.93
N GLU A 313 15.17 15.06 -1.68
CA GLU A 313 15.79 15.69 -0.51
C GLU A 313 17.23 15.24 -0.23
N ALA A 314 17.62 14.06 -0.73
CA ALA A 314 18.99 13.53 -0.59
C ALA A 314 19.90 13.98 -1.74
N GLU A 315 19.35 14.58 -2.78
CA GLU A 315 20.05 14.99 -3.98
C GLU A 315 20.50 16.46 -3.90
N ASP A 316 21.48 16.80 -4.76
CA ASP A 316 21.85 18.18 -5.03
C ASP A 316 20.69 18.89 -5.75
N MET A 317 20.00 19.78 -5.05
CA MET A 317 18.89 20.57 -5.58
C MET A 317 19.31 21.40 -6.81
N ASP A 318 20.58 21.81 -6.88
CA ASP A 318 21.12 22.53 -8.03
C ASP A 318 21.10 21.66 -9.31
N ASP A 319 21.39 20.37 -9.17
CA ASP A 319 21.31 19.40 -10.26
C ASP A 319 19.87 19.17 -10.73
N LEU A 320 18.93 19.05 -9.80
CA LEU A 320 17.50 18.94 -10.13
C LEU A 320 17.01 20.17 -10.91
N HIS A 321 17.33 21.37 -10.44
CA HIS A 321 16.97 22.61 -11.14
C HIS A 321 17.63 22.71 -12.51
N ARG A 322 18.90 22.30 -12.65
CA ARG A 322 19.62 22.26 -13.92
C ARG A 322 18.93 21.34 -14.92
N GLN A 323 18.62 20.11 -14.51
CA GLN A 323 17.95 19.11 -15.35
C GLN A 323 16.53 19.54 -15.74
N ALA A 324 15.75 20.06 -14.79
CA ALA A 324 14.40 20.56 -15.04
C ALA A 324 14.39 21.69 -16.07
N LYS A 325 15.34 22.64 -15.94
CA LYS A 325 15.49 23.77 -16.86
C LYS A 325 15.96 23.33 -18.25
N ALA A 326 16.84 22.33 -18.31
CA ALA A 326 17.40 21.85 -19.60
C ALA A 326 16.32 21.13 -20.43
N LEU A 327 15.47 20.32 -19.81
CA LEU A 327 14.41 19.55 -20.49
C LEU A 327 13.16 20.39 -20.76
N GLY A 328 12.70 21.12 -19.77
CA GLY A 328 11.43 21.86 -19.83
C GLY A 328 10.19 20.97 -19.80
N LEU A 329 9.02 21.60 -19.66
CA LEU A 329 7.75 20.90 -19.40
C LEU A 329 7.37 19.89 -20.49
N GLY A 330 7.52 20.25 -21.76
CA GLY A 330 7.11 19.40 -22.88
C GLY A 330 7.91 18.10 -22.95
N ALA A 331 9.25 18.19 -22.86
CA ALA A 331 10.12 17.03 -22.87
C ALA A 331 9.89 16.13 -21.65
N LEU A 332 9.79 16.72 -20.46
CA LEU A 332 9.53 15.98 -19.22
C LEU A 332 8.21 15.22 -19.27
N THR A 333 7.13 15.82 -19.80
CA THR A 333 5.84 15.15 -19.94
C THR A 333 5.94 13.96 -20.91
N ALA A 334 6.56 14.15 -22.07
CA ALA A 334 6.74 13.07 -23.03
C ALA A 334 7.65 11.95 -22.49
N MET A 335 8.72 12.30 -21.76
CA MET A 335 9.56 11.30 -21.07
C MET A 335 8.73 10.49 -20.05
N ALA A 336 7.92 11.16 -19.23
CA ALA A 336 7.06 10.50 -18.24
C ALA A 336 6.12 9.48 -18.91
N ASP A 337 5.49 9.85 -20.04
CA ASP A 337 4.60 8.96 -20.80
C ASP A 337 5.34 7.74 -21.37
N ILE A 338 6.53 7.95 -21.94
CA ILE A 338 7.37 6.87 -22.48
C ILE A 338 7.80 5.90 -21.36
N ILE A 339 8.25 6.43 -20.22
CA ILE A 339 8.71 5.64 -19.08
C ILE A 339 7.54 4.88 -18.46
N ASN A 340 6.41 5.54 -18.22
CA ASN A 340 5.21 4.92 -17.66
C ASN A 340 4.65 3.81 -18.55
N THR A 341 4.61 4.03 -19.87
CA THR A 341 4.20 3.01 -20.85
C THR A 341 5.16 1.79 -20.81
N THR A 342 6.47 2.04 -20.70
CA THR A 342 7.46 0.97 -20.61
C THR A 342 7.32 0.21 -19.30
N LEU A 343 7.08 0.89 -18.18
CA LEU A 343 6.88 0.28 -16.87
C LEU A 343 5.66 -0.66 -16.88
N GLY A 344 4.54 -0.23 -17.47
CA GLY A 344 3.35 -1.08 -17.66
C GLY A 344 3.61 -2.33 -18.49
N ALA A 345 4.57 -2.24 -19.42
CA ALA A 345 4.99 -3.35 -20.27
C ALA A 345 6.11 -4.24 -19.68
N MET A 346 6.66 -3.94 -18.51
CA MET A 346 7.76 -4.72 -17.88
C MET A 346 7.37 -6.14 -17.47
N THR A 347 6.09 -6.49 -17.53
CA THR A 347 5.57 -7.85 -17.36
C THR A 347 5.49 -8.56 -18.71
N GLY A 348 5.93 -9.82 -18.79
CA GLY A 348 5.79 -10.63 -20.00
C GLY A 348 7.09 -11.31 -20.49
N ALA A 349 7.05 -11.89 -21.68
CA ALA A 349 8.09 -12.79 -22.22
C ALA A 349 9.40 -12.09 -22.69
N ILE A 350 9.41 -10.77 -22.81
CA ILE A 350 10.61 -10.02 -23.27
C ILE A 350 11.55 -9.79 -22.09
N SER A 351 12.86 -10.05 -22.32
CA SER A 351 13.90 -9.79 -21.32
C SER A 351 13.82 -8.37 -20.76
N PRO A 352 13.89 -8.19 -19.44
CA PRO A 352 13.93 -6.86 -18.81
C PRO A 352 15.05 -5.98 -19.35
N ARG A 353 16.23 -6.54 -19.61
CA ARG A 353 17.35 -5.83 -20.25
C ARG A 353 16.96 -5.24 -21.60
N MET A 354 16.35 -6.04 -22.48
CA MET A 354 15.93 -5.57 -23.81
C MET A 354 14.90 -4.43 -23.70
N ARG A 355 14.04 -4.46 -22.68
CA ARG A 355 13.08 -3.38 -22.43
C ARG A 355 13.76 -2.08 -22.03
N LEU A 356 14.84 -2.14 -21.22
CA LEU A 356 15.66 -0.97 -20.91
C LEU A 356 16.34 -0.41 -22.14
N GLU A 357 16.90 -1.26 -23.00
CA GLU A 357 17.55 -0.85 -24.25
C GLU A 357 16.55 -0.18 -25.21
N LEU A 358 15.32 -0.72 -25.30
CA LEU A 358 14.24 -0.10 -26.08
C LEU A 358 13.74 1.21 -25.45
N LEU A 359 13.70 1.30 -24.14
CA LEU A 359 13.38 2.56 -23.43
C LEU A 359 14.40 3.63 -23.78
N ALA A 360 15.71 3.32 -23.69
CA ALA A 360 16.77 4.25 -24.05
C ALA A 360 16.62 4.77 -25.49
N ALA A 361 16.36 3.87 -26.43
CA ALA A 361 16.16 4.26 -27.84
C ALA A 361 14.96 5.20 -28.00
N ARG A 362 13.85 4.97 -27.29
CA ARG A 362 12.65 5.82 -27.33
C ARG A 362 12.91 7.20 -26.71
N LEU A 363 13.63 7.26 -25.58
CA LEU A 363 13.96 8.52 -24.91
C LEU A 363 14.86 9.39 -25.81
N LEU A 364 15.87 8.80 -26.47
CA LEU A 364 16.75 9.51 -27.39
C LEU A 364 16.01 9.97 -28.64
N ALA A 365 15.19 9.11 -29.27
CA ALA A 365 14.41 9.49 -30.45
C ALA A 365 13.38 10.59 -30.13
N GLY A 366 12.79 10.56 -28.95
CA GLY A 366 11.90 11.61 -28.47
C GLY A 366 12.61 12.93 -28.26
N SER A 367 13.84 12.93 -27.75
CA SER A 367 14.65 14.11 -27.56
C SER A 367 15.11 14.73 -28.90
N GLU A 368 15.45 13.90 -29.89
CA GLU A 368 15.81 14.38 -31.26
C GLU A 368 14.63 15.03 -31.97
N SER A 369 13.40 14.51 -31.78
CA SER A 369 12.18 15.09 -32.36
C SER A 369 11.63 16.27 -31.55
N GLY A 370 12.35 16.75 -30.54
CA GLY A 370 11.90 17.82 -29.66
C GLY A 370 10.66 17.42 -28.83
N PHE A 371 10.45 16.09 -28.55
CA PHE A 371 9.28 15.56 -27.87
C PHE A 371 7.96 16.16 -28.38
N ALA A 372 7.82 16.29 -29.71
CA ALA A 372 6.59 16.76 -30.33
C ALA A 372 5.43 15.89 -29.81
N THR A 373 4.50 16.51 -29.10
CA THR A 373 3.27 15.87 -28.65
C THR A 373 2.56 15.28 -29.85
N ALA A 374 2.46 13.95 -29.92
CA ALA A 374 1.57 13.31 -30.89
C ALA A 374 0.14 13.80 -30.58
N ALA A 375 -0.37 14.71 -31.38
CA ALA A 375 -1.77 15.09 -31.34
C ALA A 375 -2.61 13.81 -31.49
N PRO A 376 -3.67 13.63 -30.68
CA PRO A 376 -4.54 12.47 -30.87
C PRO A 376 -5.04 12.46 -32.30
N ALA A 377 -4.83 11.33 -33.00
CA ALA A 377 -5.31 11.15 -34.36
C ALA A 377 -6.80 11.49 -34.41
N PRO A 378 -7.26 12.32 -35.37
CA PRO A 378 -8.69 12.62 -35.47
C PRO A 378 -9.45 11.32 -35.70
N ALA A 379 -10.45 11.06 -34.86
CA ALA A 379 -11.34 9.93 -35.03
C ALA A 379 -11.90 9.99 -36.43
N SER A 380 -11.63 8.99 -37.27
CA SER A 380 -12.20 8.85 -38.60
C SER A 380 -13.73 8.76 -38.43
N SER A 381 -14.42 9.83 -38.77
CA SER A 381 -15.88 9.86 -38.92
C SER A 381 -16.27 8.87 -39.99
N GLY A 382 -16.69 7.68 -39.58
CA GLY A 382 -17.27 6.69 -40.46
C GLY A 382 -18.52 7.27 -41.10
N MET A 383 -18.49 7.42 -42.41
CA MET A 383 -19.62 7.76 -43.24
C MET A 383 -20.67 6.63 -43.13
N PRO A 384 -21.96 6.91 -42.89
CA PRO A 384 -22.96 5.86 -42.87
C PRO A 384 -23.17 5.28 -44.28
N PRO A 385 -23.43 3.97 -44.44
CA PRO A 385 -23.68 3.36 -45.76
C PRO A 385 -24.98 3.87 -46.34
N ALA A 386 -24.91 4.26 -47.59
CA ALA A 386 -26.05 4.70 -48.41
C ALA A 386 -27.14 3.61 -48.49
N ALA A 387 -28.36 4.00 -48.20
CA ALA A 387 -29.53 3.15 -48.34
C ALA A 387 -29.78 2.76 -49.81
N ALA A 388 -29.78 1.47 -50.08
CA ALA A 388 -30.20 0.92 -51.38
C ALA A 388 -31.72 1.01 -51.48
N SER A 389 -32.22 1.78 -52.46
CA SER A 389 -33.60 1.84 -52.85
C SER A 389 -34.03 0.55 -53.54
N SER A 390 -34.92 -0.21 -52.94
CA SER A 390 -35.60 -1.33 -53.58
C SER A 390 -36.82 -0.80 -54.37
N THR A 391 -36.73 -0.86 -55.70
CA THR A 391 -37.90 -0.73 -56.59
C THR A 391 -38.71 -2.02 -56.56
N SER A 392 -39.93 -1.91 -56.13
CA SER A 392 -40.99 -2.93 -56.34
C SER A 392 -41.44 -2.97 -57.80
N SER A 393 -41.47 -4.13 -58.40
CA SER A 393 -42.34 -4.38 -59.59
C SER A 393 -43.25 -5.56 -59.30
N THR A 394 -44.57 -5.25 -59.42
CA THR A 394 -45.73 -6.11 -59.46
C THR A 394 -45.69 -7.10 -60.62
N SER A 395 -46.02 -8.34 -60.37
CA SER A 395 -47.02 -9.12 -61.10
C SER A 395 -47.46 -10.33 -60.30
#